data_3ba901bf0f33c4eeb51002eaa8639b5d
#
_entry.id   3ba901bf0f33c4eeb51002eaa8639b5d
#
_cell.length_a   1.000
_cell.length_b   1.000
_cell.length_c   1.000
_cell.angle_alpha   90.00
_cell.angle_beta   90.00
_cell.angle_gamma   90.00
#
_symmetry.space_group_name_H-M   'P 1'
#
loop_
_entity.id
_entity.type
_entity.pdbx_description
1 polymer ?
#
loop_
_entity_poly.entity_id
_entity_poly.type
_entity_poly.pdbx_seq_one_letter_code
_entity_poly.pdbx_strand_id
1 'polypeptide(L)'
;MQRHIRLAIYDLAKGNFQELAELAKGSMLPILSKEPGFVEYGVADIGNRQLCSITIWETREQAEKSVHLASSWVKDNVSDRVRLVTTYVGDLAFLAASPVYA
;
A
#
# COMPACT_ATOMS: atom_id res chain seq x y z
N MET A 1 -6.19 -20.24 6.16
CA MET A 1 -5.33 -19.95 5.00
C MET A 1 -4.46 -18.74 5.35
N GLN A 2 -3.18 -18.86 5.12
CA GLN A 2 -2.23 -17.80 5.43
C GLN A 2 -2.31 -16.70 4.39
N ARG A 3 -2.31 -15.46 4.84
CA ARG A 3 -2.27 -14.29 3.98
C ARG A 3 -0.88 -13.66 3.99
N HIS A 4 -0.65 -12.79 3.04
CA HIS A 4 0.67 -12.22 2.78
C HIS A 4 0.56 -10.70 2.69
N ILE A 5 1.59 -10.03 3.16
CA ILE A 5 1.59 -8.58 3.25
C ILE A 5 2.73 -8.00 2.40
N ARG A 6 2.44 -6.92 1.71
CA ARG A 6 3.47 -6.02 1.21
C ARG A 6 3.37 -4.72 1.98
N LEU A 7 4.49 -4.27 2.53
CA LEU A 7 4.56 -3.01 3.27
C LEU A 7 5.66 -2.16 2.66
N ALA A 8 5.38 -0.89 2.40
CA ALA A 8 6.36 0.04 1.87
C ALA A 8 6.37 1.32 2.67
N ILE A 9 7.55 1.88 2.85
CA ILE A 9 7.73 3.18 3.49
C ILE A 9 8.28 4.15 2.46
N TYR A 10 7.67 5.33 2.40
CA TYR A 10 8.06 6.39 1.48
C TYR A 10 8.34 7.68 2.23
N ASP A 11 9.32 8.44 1.74
CA ASP A 11 9.46 9.84 2.11
C ASP A 11 8.47 10.67 1.29
N LEU A 12 7.80 11.61 1.94
CA LEU A 12 6.96 12.58 1.27
C LEU A 12 7.84 13.78 0.91
N ALA A 13 8.31 13.80 -0.31
CA ALA A 13 9.27 14.81 -0.76
C ALA A 13 8.59 16.13 -1.11
N LYS A 14 7.33 16.10 -1.55
CA LYS A 14 6.61 17.28 -2.00
C LYS A 14 5.12 17.12 -1.74
N GLY A 15 4.46 18.23 -1.41
CA GLY A 15 3.04 18.24 -1.13
C GLY A 15 2.74 17.78 0.28
N ASN A 16 1.50 17.41 0.54
CA ASN A 16 1.08 16.93 1.86
C ASN A 16 0.47 15.54 1.78
N PHE A 17 0.43 14.88 2.93
CA PHE A 17 -0.05 13.51 3.02
C PHE A 17 -1.51 13.39 2.58
N GLN A 18 -2.36 14.35 2.97
CA GLN A 18 -3.79 14.28 2.67
C GLN A 18 -4.06 14.21 1.17
N GLU A 19 -3.38 15.04 0.40
CA GLU A 19 -3.52 15.03 -1.06
C GLU A 19 -3.05 13.72 -1.67
N LEU A 20 -1.93 13.19 -1.17
CA LEU A 20 -1.41 11.91 -1.64
C LEU A 20 -2.36 10.78 -1.32
N ALA A 21 -2.91 10.76 -0.10
CA ALA A 21 -3.86 9.73 0.32
C ALA A 21 -5.13 9.74 -0.53
N GLU A 22 -5.65 10.92 -0.84
CA GLU A 22 -6.83 11.05 -1.70
C GLU A 22 -6.54 10.54 -3.12
N LEU A 23 -5.36 10.86 -3.65
CA LEU A 23 -4.96 10.38 -4.97
C LEU A 23 -4.80 8.85 -4.99
N ALA A 24 -4.18 8.28 -3.96
CA ALA A 24 -4.03 6.84 -3.84
C ALA A 24 -5.38 6.14 -3.75
N LYS A 25 -6.30 6.68 -2.97
CA LYS A 25 -7.64 6.12 -2.82
C LYS A 25 -8.41 6.18 -4.13
N GLY A 26 -8.30 7.27 -4.88
CA GLY A 26 -9.05 7.45 -6.12
C GLY A 26 -8.45 6.74 -7.34
N SER A 27 -7.15 6.50 -7.34
CA SER A 27 -6.44 5.99 -8.51
C SER A 27 -5.79 4.62 -8.29
N MET A 28 -5.02 4.46 -7.21
CA MET A 28 -4.32 3.21 -6.94
C MET A 28 -5.25 2.10 -6.44
N LEU A 29 -6.17 2.44 -5.55
CA LEU A 29 -7.10 1.46 -4.99
C LEU A 29 -7.93 0.74 -6.05
N PRO A 30 -8.52 1.43 -7.05
CA PRO A 30 -9.24 0.72 -8.12
C PRO A 30 -8.35 -0.27 -8.89
N ILE A 31 -7.09 0.06 -9.11
CA ILE A 31 -6.16 -0.84 -9.80
C ILE A 31 -5.90 -2.09 -8.97
N LEU A 32 -5.57 -1.90 -7.68
CA LEU A 32 -5.28 -3.02 -6.79
C LEU A 32 -6.49 -3.91 -6.56
N SER A 33 -7.66 -3.30 -6.39
CA SER A 33 -8.87 -4.05 -6.05
C SER A 33 -9.34 -4.99 -7.16
N LYS A 34 -8.88 -4.77 -8.39
CA LYS A 34 -9.20 -5.64 -9.52
C LYS A 34 -8.26 -6.82 -9.66
N GLU A 35 -7.14 -6.82 -8.91
CA GLU A 35 -6.17 -7.90 -9.01
C GLU A 35 -6.65 -9.13 -8.25
N PRO A 36 -6.41 -10.33 -8.81
CA PRO A 36 -6.75 -11.56 -8.10
C PRO A 36 -6.06 -11.62 -6.74
N GLY A 37 -6.78 -12.05 -5.72
CA GLY A 37 -6.24 -12.24 -4.38
C GLY A 37 -6.12 -10.99 -3.54
N PHE A 38 -6.57 -9.85 -4.04
CA PHE A 38 -6.59 -8.61 -3.25
C PHE A 38 -7.48 -8.76 -2.02
N VAL A 39 -6.97 -8.37 -0.85
CA VAL A 39 -7.73 -8.41 0.41
C VAL A 39 -7.95 -7.02 0.96
N GLU A 40 -6.88 -6.26 1.17
CA GLU A 40 -6.95 -4.92 1.77
C GLU A 40 -5.83 -4.01 1.27
N TYR A 41 -6.08 -2.73 1.32
CA TYR A 41 -5.11 -1.69 1.02
C TYR A 41 -5.29 -0.54 2.00
N GLY A 42 -4.19 -0.05 2.53
CA GLY A 42 -4.22 1.10 3.42
C GLY A 42 -2.97 1.96 3.26
N VAL A 43 -3.12 3.23 3.57
CA VAL A 43 -2.04 4.21 3.57
C VAL A 43 -2.12 4.98 4.88
N ALA A 44 -1.00 5.13 5.57
CA ALA A 44 -0.95 5.81 6.86
C ALA A 44 0.17 6.84 6.89
N ASP A 45 -0.12 7.96 7.55
CA ASP A 45 0.89 8.96 7.88
C ASP A 45 1.63 8.48 9.13
N ILE A 46 2.92 8.25 9.02
CA ILE A 46 3.72 7.75 10.16
C ILE A 46 4.62 8.85 10.77
N GLY A 47 4.39 10.10 10.38
CA GLY A 47 5.15 11.23 10.91
C GLY A 47 6.47 11.46 10.19
N ASN A 48 7.15 12.54 10.54
CA ASN A 48 8.47 12.91 9.98
C ASN A 48 8.51 12.95 8.45
N ARG A 49 7.41 13.36 7.85
CA ARG A 49 7.25 13.40 6.39
C ARG A 49 7.47 12.02 5.76
N GLN A 50 6.96 11.01 6.43
CA GLN A 50 6.96 9.64 5.89
C GLN A 50 5.55 9.06 5.91
N LEU A 51 5.31 8.13 5.03
CA LEU A 51 4.05 7.40 4.97
C LEU A 51 4.32 5.92 4.76
N CYS A 52 3.33 5.13 5.14
CA CYS A 52 3.37 3.68 5.02
C CYS A 52 2.23 3.25 4.11
N SER A 53 2.51 2.34 3.20
CA SER A 53 1.52 1.73 2.31
C SER A 53 1.50 0.23 2.60
N ILE A 54 0.29 -0.32 2.79
CA ILE A 54 0.12 -1.73 3.14
C ILE A 54 -0.89 -2.35 2.19
N THR A 55 -0.55 -3.50 1.61
CA THR A 55 -1.50 -4.33 0.88
C THR A 55 -1.48 -5.75 1.42
N ILE A 56 -2.64 -6.37 1.46
CA ILE A 56 -2.81 -7.75 1.95
C ILE A 56 -3.32 -8.60 0.78
N TRP A 57 -2.75 -9.79 0.65
CA TRP A 57 -2.99 -10.68 -0.50
C TRP A 57 -3.20 -12.13 -0.06
N GLU A 58 -3.88 -12.90 -0.89
CA GLU A 58 -4.13 -14.31 -0.62
C GLU A 58 -2.91 -15.19 -0.86
N THR A 59 -2.00 -14.79 -1.77
CA THR A 59 -0.78 -15.56 -2.05
C THR A 59 0.45 -14.65 -2.01
N ARG A 60 1.60 -15.26 -1.76
CA ARG A 60 2.87 -14.54 -1.75
C ARG A 60 3.21 -13.99 -3.14
N GLU A 61 2.92 -14.75 -4.19
CA GLU A 61 3.16 -14.28 -5.55
C GLU A 61 2.38 -13.00 -5.86
N GLN A 62 1.14 -12.92 -5.40
CA GLN A 62 0.32 -11.73 -5.58
C GLN A 62 0.89 -10.53 -4.81
N ALA A 63 1.37 -10.78 -3.58
CA ALA A 63 2.03 -9.73 -2.80
C ALA A 63 3.29 -9.22 -3.51
N GLU A 64 4.08 -10.12 -4.05
CA GLU A 64 5.29 -9.76 -4.80
C GLU A 64 4.96 -9.00 -6.08
N LYS A 65 3.92 -9.41 -6.80
CA LYS A 65 3.46 -8.71 -7.99
C LYS A 65 3.00 -7.29 -7.66
N SER A 66 2.41 -7.10 -6.48
CA SER A 66 1.93 -5.77 -6.07
C SER A 66 3.05 -4.75 -5.92
N VAL A 67 4.29 -5.19 -5.68
CA VAL A 67 5.45 -4.30 -5.64
C VAL A 67 5.62 -3.60 -6.99
N HIS A 68 5.47 -4.36 -8.08
CA HIS A 68 5.61 -3.80 -9.43
C HIS A 68 4.44 -2.90 -9.81
N LEU A 69 3.22 -3.27 -9.41
CA LEU A 69 2.04 -2.44 -9.62
C LEU A 69 2.20 -1.09 -8.93
N ALA A 70 2.64 -1.11 -7.67
CA ALA A 70 2.85 0.11 -6.91
C ALA A 70 3.97 0.96 -7.51
N SER A 71 5.07 0.33 -7.92
CA SER A 71 6.20 1.02 -8.53
C SER A 71 5.79 1.73 -9.81
N SER A 72 5.02 1.07 -10.66
CA SER A 72 4.53 1.65 -11.91
C SER A 72 3.59 2.82 -11.64
N TRP A 73 2.68 2.66 -10.68
CA TRP A 73 1.74 3.73 -10.35
C TRP A 73 2.46 4.96 -9.80
N VAL A 74 3.42 4.75 -8.90
CA VAL A 74 4.22 5.85 -8.33
C VAL A 74 4.97 6.59 -9.44
N LYS A 75 5.61 5.83 -10.33
CA LYS A 75 6.36 6.40 -11.45
C LYS A 75 5.47 7.27 -12.33
N ASP A 76 4.25 6.81 -12.61
CA ASP A 76 3.37 7.48 -13.55
C ASP A 76 2.58 8.64 -12.92
N ASN A 77 2.42 8.66 -11.61
CA ASN A 77 1.49 9.60 -10.96
C ASN A 77 2.12 10.51 -9.92
N VAL A 78 3.10 10.03 -9.15
CA VAL A 78 3.60 10.78 -7.98
C VAL A 78 5.13 10.70 -7.82
N SER A 79 5.85 10.47 -8.91
CA SER A 79 7.31 10.31 -8.84
C SER A 79 8.05 11.54 -8.30
N ASP A 80 7.45 12.71 -8.39
CA ASP A 80 8.01 13.94 -7.86
C ASP A 80 7.59 14.21 -6.41
N ARG A 81 6.64 13.43 -5.87
CA ARG A 81 6.07 13.65 -4.53
C ARG A 81 6.59 12.69 -3.49
N VAL A 82 6.90 11.46 -3.87
CA VAL A 82 7.32 10.43 -2.93
C VAL A 82 8.57 9.74 -3.39
N ARG A 83 9.34 9.23 -2.42
CA ARG A 83 10.54 8.44 -2.68
C ARG A 83 10.48 7.19 -1.83
N LEU A 84 10.62 6.04 -2.46
CA LEU A 84 10.61 4.76 -1.76
C LEU A 84 11.85 4.66 -0.85
N VAL A 85 11.60 4.42 0.43
CA VAL A 85 12.67 4.16 1.40
C VAL A 85 12.96 2.67 1.48
N THR A 86 11.91 1.87 1.69
CA THR A 86 12.05 0.42 1.80
C THR A 86 10.72 -0.25 1.52
N THR A 87 10.79 -1.51 1.10
CA THR A 87 9.60 -2.33 0.90
C THR A 87 9.87 -3.74 1.43
N TYR A 88 8.84 -4.35 1.99
CA TYR A 88 8.90 -5.69 2.54
C TYR A 88 7.75 -6.51 1.99
N VAL A 89 7.99 -7.80 1.78
CA VAL A 89 6.96 -8.77 1.51
C VAL A 89 7.11 -9.86 2.56
N GLY A 90 6.04 -10.21 3.23
CA GLY A 90 6.09 -11.19 4.30
C GLY A 90 4.78 -11.93 4.47
N ASP A 91 4.79 -12.84 5.42
CA ASP A 91 3.64 -13.69 5.71
C ASP A 91 2.96 -13.19 6.98
N LEU A 92 1.65 -13.03 6.93
CA LEU A 92 0.89 -12.65 8.11
C LEU A 92 0.71 -13.89 9.00
N ALA A 93 1.06 -13.76 10.27
CA ALA A 93 0.76 -14.80 11.25
C ALA A 93 -0.75 -14.86 11.48
N PHE A 94 -1.36 -13.70 11.65
CA PHE A 94 -2.82 -13.57 11.70
C PHE A 94 -3.21 -12.13 11.42
N LEU A 95 -4.46 -11.94 11.05
CA LEU A 95 -5.06 -10.63 10.87
C LEU A 95 -6.43 -10.68 11.54
N ALA A 96 -6.62 -9.84 12.55
CA ALA A 96 -7.87 -9.78 13.27
C ALA A 96 -8.49 -8.41 13.13
N ALA A 97 -9.81 -8.34 13.05
CA ALA A 97 -10.56 -7.10 12.98
C ALA A 97 -11.52 -7.03 14.14
N SER A 98 -11.89 -5.81 14.55
CA SER A 98 -12.90 -5.63 15.58
C SER A 98 -14.22 -6.23 15.09
N PRO A 99 -14.90 -7.03 15.92
CA PRO A 99 -16.23 -7.55 15.57
C PRO A 99 -17.32 -6.48 15.70
N VAL A 100 -16.99 -5.33 16.25
CA VAL A 100 -17.94 -4.27 16.49
C VAL A 100 -17.59 -3.07 15.63
N TYR A 101 -18.54 -2.65 14.82
CA TYR A 101 -18.40 -1.47 13.99
C TYR A 101 -19.49 -0.50 14.39
N ALA A 102 -19.06 0.69 14.69
CA ALA A 102 -20.01 1.74 14.99
C ALA A 102 -20.70 2.21 13.72
#